data_24411ba6d7d2518bab5cbe2a93edc740
#
_entry.id   24411ba6d7d2518bab5cbe2a93edc740
#
_cell.length_a   1.000
_cell.length_b   1.000
_cell.length_c   1.000
_cell.angle_alpha   90.00
_cell.angle_beta   90.00
_cell.angle_gamma   90.00
#
_symmetry.space_group_name_H-M   'P 1'
#
loop_
_entity.id
_entity.type
_entity.pdbx_description
1 polymer ?
#
loop_
_entity_poly.entity_id
_entity_poly.type
_entity_poly.pdbx_seq_one_letter_code
_entity_poly.pdbx_strand_id
1 'polypeptide(L)'
;MQISWDKLYRAFRALVAEDDYVLGRAVRSVSQTEKAARLDLEDGSQEMADLVVGADGVGSVVRPAVTGQPSPSIYAGYVAWRGLLPESALPVQSAALLLDRFAFYTMPDSHILGYTVTGPNGETETGARRYNWVWYRRISEGELGKVLTDVQGHVHPYSLAPGQLPDSRRQVLVEDAAHLLPPPFAAAVAAERQPFIQAIFDYETPRMTHGRLALLGDAAFVVRPHTAMGVAKAAGDAMALRSGLARLPYADALQAYERERLPIGVEIASYGRQLGARLG
;
A
#
# COMPACT_ATOMS: atom_id res chain seq x y z
N MET A 1 -18.89 3.38 -8.53
CA MET A 1 -18.12 2.17 -8.14
C MET A 1 -16.64 2.49 -8.21
N GLN A 2 -15.87 2.08 -7.21
CA GLN A 2 -14.42 2.30 -7.15
C GLN A 2 -13.70 1.16 -7.89
N ILE A 3 -12.51 1.46 -8.43
CA ILE A 3 -11.67 0.41 -9.01
C ILE A 3 -10.98 -0.38 -7.90
N SER A 4 -10.98 -1.71 -7.98
CA SER A 4 -10.24 -2.56 -7.04
C SER A 4 -8.76 -2.61 -7.41
N TRP A 5 -7.90 -2.80 -6.42
CA TRP A 5 -6.45 -2.93 -6.62
C TRP A 5 -6.10 -4.11 -7.53
N ASP A 6 -6.74 -5.25 -7.34
CA ASP A 6 -6.51 -6.47 -8.13
C ASP A 6 -6.91 -6.30 -9.61
N LYS A 7 -7.95 -5.51 -9.90
CA LYS A 7 -8.31 -5.17 -11.29
C LYS A 7 -7.24 -4.29 -11.94
N LEU A 8 -6.76 -3.29 -11.21
CA LEU A 8 -5.69 -2.41 -11.68
C LEU A 8 -4.39 -3.19 -11.92
N TYR A 9 -4.00 -4.02 -10.94
CA TYR A 9 -2.81 -4.88 -11.04
C TYR A 9 -2.89 -5.78 -12.29
N ARG A 10 -4.00 -6.49 -12.51
CA ARG A 10 -4.14 -7.36 -13.70
C ARG A 10 -4.06 -6.59 -15.01
N ALA A 11 -4.61 -5.38 -15.07
CA ALA A 11 -4.53 -4.54 -16.25
C ALA A 11 -3.08 -4.16 -16.59
N PHE A 12 -2.28 -3.78 -15.60
CA PHE A 12 -0.86 -3.49 -15.81
C PHE A 12 -0.04 -4.76 -16.04
N ARG A 13 -0.29 -5.84 -15.30
CA ARG A 13 0.41 -7.12 -15.46
C ARG A 13 0.28 -7.68 -16.87
N ALA A 14 -0.89 -7.53 -17.49
CA ALA A 14 -1.15 -7.98 -18.87
C ALA A 14 -0.29 -7.24 -19.93
N LEU A 15 0.31 -6.10 -19.58
CA LEU A 15 1.18 -5.33 -20.48
C LEU A 15 2.66 -5.73 -20.37
N VAL A 16 3.02 -6.58 -19.39
CA VAL A 16 4.39 -7.03 -19.16
C VAL A 16 4.54 -8.45 -19.70
N ALA A 17 5.53 -8.69 -20.55
CA ALA A 17 5.81 -10.03 -21.05
C ALA A 17 6.16 -11.00 -19.90
N GLU A 18 5.85 -12.29 -20.07
CA GLU A 18 6.08 -13.28 -19.00
C GLU A 18 7.59 -13.36 -18.64
N ASP A 19 8.47 -13.31 -19.61
CA ASP A 19 9.94 -13.39 -19.41
C ASP A 19 10.50 -12.16 -18.70
N ASP A 20 9.77 -11.02 -18.76
CA ASP A 20 10.16 -9.77 -18.11
C ASP A 20 9.60 -9.66 -16.68
N TYR A 21 8.78 -10.63 -16.23
CA TYR A 21 8.15 -10.62 -14.91
C TYR A 21 8.60 -11.82 -14.08
N VAL A 22 9.72 -11.64 -13.40
CA VAL A 22 10.39 -12.70 -12.64
C VAL A 22 9.90 -12.69 -11.19
N LEU A 23 9.26 -13.77 -10.77
CA LEU A 23 8.80 -14.00 -9.39
C LEU A 23 9.78 -14.86 -8.60
N GLY A 24 9.71 -14.77 -7.26
CA GLY A 24 10.50 -15.61 -6.35
C GLY A 24 11.99 -15.23 -6.28
N ARG A 25 12.37 -14.05 -6.80
CA ARG A 25 13.73 -13.53 -6.77
C ARG A 25 13.79 -12.23 -5.97
N ALA A 26 13.76 -12.35 -4.66
CA ALA A 26 13.83 -11.18 -3.78
C ALA A 26 15.21 -10.52 -3.82
N VAL A 27 15.23 -9.20 -3.94
CA VAL A 27 16.45 -8.38 -3.89
C VAL A 27 16.81 -8.15 -2.42
N ARG A 28 18.04 -8.53 -2.03
CA ARG A 28 18.59 -8.32 -0.69
C ARG A 28 19.28 -6.96 -0.54
N SER A 29 20.03 -6.54 -1.57
CA SER A 29 20.75 -5.27 -1.55
C SER A 29 21.03 -4.77 -2.97
N VAL A 30 21.29 -3.46 -3.06
CA VAL A 30 21.64 -2.79 -4.31
C VAL A 30 22.93 -1.99 -4.11
N SER A 31 23.82 -2.06 -5.08
CA SER A 31 25.03 -1.24 -5.16
C SER A 31 25.22 -0.72 -6.58
N GLN A 32 26.17 0.18 -6.79
CA GLN A 32 26.46 0.71 -8.12
C GLN A 32 27.90 1.10 -8.30
N THR A 33 28.32 1.12 -9.55
CA THR A 33 29.56 1.73 -10.05
C THR A 33 29.20 2.81 -11.07
N GLU A 34 30.18 3.52 -11.62
CA GLU A 34 29.93 4.45 -12.72
C GLU A 34 29.32 3.78 -13.97
N LYS A 35 29.59 2.49 -14.18
CA LYS A 35 29.19 1.76 -15.39
C LYS A 35 27.87 1.01 -15.27
N ALA A 36 27.53 0.49 -14.08
CA ALA A 36 26.36 -0.35 -13.88
C ALA A 36 25.86 -0.32 -12.44
N ALA A 37 24.58 -0.56 -12.24
CA ALA A 37 23.99 -0.95 -10.98
C ALA A 37 24.01 -2.47 -10.82
N ARG A 38 24.14 -2.96 -9.58
CA ARG A 38 24.15 -4.38 -9.23
C ARG A 38 23.09 -4.66 -8.18
N LEU A 39 22.33 -5.71 -8.41
CA LEU A 39 21.37 -6.28 -7.49
C LEU A 39 21.97 -7.59 -6.92
N ASP A 40 22.03 -7.71 -5.60
CA ASP A 40 22.33 -8.97 -4.93
C ASP A 40 21.00 -9.59 -4.47
N LEU A 41 20.73 -10.82 -4.89
CA LEU A 41 19.47 -11.51 -4.62
C LEU A 41 19.59 -12.42 -3.39
N GLU A 42 18.46 -12.80 -2.78
CA GLU A 42 18.45 -13.67 -1.60
C GLU A 42 18.97 -15.08 -1.88
N ASP A 43 18.82 -15.57 -3.12
CA ASP A 43 19.35 -16.86 -3.57
C ASP A 43 20.89 -16.85 -3.79
N GLY A 44 21.53 -15.70 -3.56
CA GLY A 44 22.98 -15.49 -3.74
C GLY A 44 23.39 -15.13 -5.16
N SER A 45 22.48 -15.12 -6.12
CA SER A 45 22.75 -14.67 -7.49
C SER A 45 22.84 -13.15 -7.58
N GLN A 46 23.37 -12.65 -8.69
CA GLN A 46 23.55 -11.23 -8.95
C GLN A 46 23.01 -10.87 -10.34
N GLU A 47 22.42 -9.67 -10.43
CA GLU A 47 22.01 -9.08 -11.70
C GLU A 47 22.66 -7.72 -11.90
N MET A 48 22.97 -7.40 -13.16
CA MET A 48 23.54 -6.11 -13.55
C MET A 48 22.55 -5.36 -14.43
N ALA A 49 22.43 -4.06 -14.21
CA ALA A 49 21.53 -3.21 -14.97
C ALA A 49 22.13 -1.83 -15.22
N ASP A 50 21.71 -1.18 -16.29
CA ASP A 50 22.04 0.22 -16.57
C ASP A 50 21.34 1.19 -15.62
N LEU A 51 20.12 0.83 -15.18
CA LEU A 51 19.30 1.57 -14.24
C LEU A 51 18.52 0.59 -13.35
N VAL A 52 18.54 0.81 -12.04
CA VAL A 52 17.65 0.14 -11.10
C VAL A 52 16.60 1.14 -10.62
N VAL A 53 15.33 0.76 -10.76
CA VAL A 53 14.19 1.53 -10.26
C VAL A 53 13.60 0.83 -9.05
N GLY A 54 13.79 1.41 -7.86
CA GLY A 54 13.17 0.96 -6.62
C GLY A 54 11.68 1.32 -6.61
N ALA A 55 10.84 0.33 -6.88
CA ALA A 55 9.38 0.38 -6.76
C ALA A 55 8.89 -0.59 -5.69
N ASP A 56 9.74 -0.87 -4.71
CA ASP A 56 9.68 -1.95 -3.74
C ASP A 56 8.95 -1.56 -2.42
N GLY A 57 8.20 -0.46 -2.46
CA GLY A 57 7.20 -0.12 -1.46
C GLY A 57 7.76 0.41 -0.13
N VAL A 58 6.97 0.26 0.93
CA VAL A 58 7.24 0.81 2.27
C VAL A 58 8.56 0.31 2.88
N GLY A 59 8.94 -0.93 2.62
CA GLY A 59 10.16 -1.57 3.10
C GLY A 59 11.31 -1.56 2.11
N SER A 60 11.40 -0.55 1.25
CA SER A 60 12.35 -0.50 0.14
C SER A 60 13.80 -0.80 0.54
N VAL A 61 14.39 -1.79 -0.14
CA VAL A 61 15.82 -2.13 -0.03
C VAL A 61 16.69 -1.28 -0.95
N VAL A 62 16.09 -0.64 -1.97
CA VAL A 62 16.79 0.28 -2.89
C VAL A 62 16.99 1.66 -2.24
N ARG A 63 16.08 2.07 -1.38
CA ARG A 63 16.06 3.38 -0.71
C ARG A 63 17.38 3.76 -0.03
N PRO A 64 18.00 2.93 0.81
CA PRO A 64 19.26 3.25 1.47
C PRO A 64 20.40 3.51 0.48
N ALA A 65 20.43 2.79 -0.65
CA ALA A 65 21.45 2.99 -1.69
C ALA A 65 21.29 4.32 -2.44
N VAL A 66 20.05 4.83 -2.56
CA VAL A 66 19.78 6.16 -3.13
C VAL A 66 20.09 7.27 -2.14
N THR A 67 19.68 7.14 -0.89
CA THR A 67 19.83 8.20 0.12
C THR A 67 21.22 8.25 0.76
N GLY A 68 21.98 7.18 0.68
CA GLY A 68 23.32 7.04 1.29
C GLY A 68 23.30 6.76 2.79
N GLN A 69 22.13 6.45 3.35
CA GLN A 69 21.95 6.17 4.79
C GLN A 69 20.74 5.28 5.04
N PRO A 70 20.66 4.59 6.21
CA PRO A 70 19.44 3.90 6.62
C PRO A 70 18.25 4.87 6.64
N SER A 71 17.15 4.47 6.03
CA SER A 71 15.99 5.34 5.82
C SER A 71 14.70 4.57 6.11
N PRO A 72 14.46 4.14 7.38
CA PRO A 72 13.27 3.41 7.74
C PRO A 72 12.02 4.29 7.64
N SER A 73 10.89 3.67 7.30
CA SER A 73 9.59 4.31 7.43
C SER A 73 9.19 4.42 8.90
N ILE A 74 8.53 5.52 9.27
CA ILE A 74 8.14 5.84 10.65
C ILE A 74 6.69 5.40 10.85
N TYR A 75 6.41 4.61 11.87
CA TYR A 75 5.05 4.20 12.20
C TYR A 75 4.19 5.40 12.59
N ALA A 76 3.01 5.51 12.02
CA ALA A 76 2.13 6.67 12.18
C ALA A 76 1.18 6.57 13.41
N GLY A 77 1.33 5.54 14.26
CA GLY A 77 0.53 5.38 15.49
C GLY A 77 -0.82 4.68 15.31
N TYR A 78 -1.15 4.20 14.10
CA TYR A 78 -2.42 3.52 13.84
C TYR A 78 -2.32 2.50 12.71
N VAL A 79 -3.31 1.62 12.64
CA VAL A 79 -3.44 0.59 11.61
C VAL A 79 -4.75 0.76 10.85
N ALA A 80 -4.78 0.24 9.64
CA ALA A 80 -5.99 0.01 8.87
C ALA A 80 -6.36 -1.48 8.96
N TRP A 81 -7.47 -1.79 9.61
CA TRP A 81 -8.17 -3.06 9.48
C TRP A 81 -8.96 -3.04 8.19
N ARG A 82 -8.91 -4.11 7.44
CA ARG A 82 -9.51 -4.15 6.11
C ARG A 82 -10.26 -5.44 5.87
N GLY A 83 -11.33 -5.34 5.09
CA GLY A 83 -12.07 -6.50 4.60
C GLY A 83 -12.53 -6.29 3.18
N LEU A 84 -12.66 -7.40 2.47
CA LEU A 84 -13.10 -7.45 1.08
C LEU A 84 -13.97 -8.69 0.88
N LEU A 85 -15.27 -8.53 1.09
CA LEU A 85 -16.24 -9.62 1.07
C LEU A 85 -17.18 -9.53 -0.14
N PRO A 86 -17.76 -10.64 -0.62
CA PRO A 86 -18.84 -10.60 -1.60
C PRO A 86 -19.98 -9.72 -1.09
N GLU A 87 -20.57 -8.88 -1.92
CA GLU A 87 -21.71 -8.05 -1.51
C GLU A 87 -22.90 -8.88 -1.05
N SER A 88 -23.04 -10.10 -1.57
CA SER A 88 -24.05 -11.07 -1.17
C SER A 88 -23.88 -11.60 0.27
N ALA A 89 -22.70 -11.43 0.88
CA ALA A 89 -22.46 -11.81 2.27
C ALA A 89 -22.97 -10.76 3.28
N LEU A 90 -23.32 -9.55 2.82
CA LEU A 90 -23.92 -8.54 3.68
C LEU A 90 -25.38 -8.89 3.99
N PRO A 91 -25.83 -8.74 5.26
CA PRO A 91 -27.25 -8.77 5.58
C PRO A 91 -28.03 -7.74 4.75
N VAL A 92 -29.24 -8.10 4.31
CA VAL A 92 -30.06 -7.28 3.41
C VAL A 92 -30.22 -5.82 3.90
N GLN A 93 -30.46 -5.63 5.20
CA GLN A 93 -30.60 -4.31 5.80
C GLN A 93 -29.28 -3.49 5.74
N SER A 94 -28.14 -4.14 5.93
CA SER A 94 -26.82 -3.51 5.83
C SER A 94 -26.47 -3.20 4.39
N ALA A 95 -26.74 -4.12 3.46
CA ALA A 95 -26.53 -3.94 2.03
C ALA A 95 -27.28 -2.71 1.49
N ALA A 96 -28.55 -2.52 1.89
CA ALA A 96 -29.36 -1.36 1.49
C ALA A 96 -28.78 -0.01 1.93
N LEU A 97 -27.97 0.02 3.00
CA LEU A 97 -27.35 1.22 3.53
C LEU A 97 -25.91 1.44 3.03
N LEU A 98 -25.19 0.37 2.70
CA LEU A 98 -23.76 0.40 2.41
C LEU A 98 -23.42 0.31 0.92
N LEU A 99 -24.19 -0.45 0.14
CA LEU A 99 -23.89 -0.64 -1.28
C LEU A 99 -24.18 0.61 -2.11
N ASP A 100 -23.47 0.73 -3.23
CA ASP A 100 -23.56 1.81 -4.21
C ASP A 100 -23.29 3.23 -3.62
N ARG A 101 -22.60 3.28 -2.49
CA ARG A 101 -22.23 4.52 -1.78
C ARG A 101 -20.76 4.45 -1.36
N PHE A 102 -20.21 5.61 -1.10
CA PHE A 102 -19.01 5.76 -0.28
C PHE A 102 -19.50 6.03 1.15
N ALA A 103 -19.68 4.96 1.92
CA ALA A 103 -20.16 5.05 3.29
C ALA A 103 -19.01 5.41 4.23
N PHE A 104 -19.26 6.28 5.19
CA PHE A 104 -18.26 6.77 6.12
C PHE A 104 -18.87 6.99 7.53
N TYR A 105 -18.14 6.60 8.58
CA TYR A 105 -18.51 6.88 9.96
C TYR A 105 -17.27 7.25 10.77
N THR A 106 -17.30 8.41 11.43
CA THR A 106 -16.21 8.97 12.22
C THR A 106 -16.52 8.89 13.71
N MET A 107 -15.53 8.48 14.48
CA MET A 107 -15.52 8.44 15.95
C MET A 107 -14.32 9.22 16.46
N PRO A 108 -14.25 9.53 17.76
CA PRO A 108 -12.99 9.97 18.35
C PRO A 108 -11.88 8.94 18.07
N ASP A 109 -10.72 9.42 17.56
CA ASP A 109 -9.52 8.61 17.30
C ASP A 109 -9.68 7.39 16.36
N SER A 110 -10.78 7.32 15.62
CA SER A 110 -11.07 6.20 14.72
C SER A 110 -12.07 6.60 13.65
N HIS A 111 -12.02 5.95 12.50
CA HIS A 111 -13.10 6.01 11.52
C HIS A 111 -13.13 4.75 10.65
N ILE A 112 -14.31 4.43 10.16
CA ILE A 112 -14.52 3.36 9.18
C ILE A 112 -15.12 3.94 7.92
N LEU A 113 -14.71 3.41 6.79
CA LEU A 113 -15.29 3.69 5.48
C LEU A 113 -15.51 2.41 4.70
N GLY A 114 -16.38 2.46 3.73
CA GLY A 114 -16.62 1.33 2.84
C GLY A 114 -17.28 1.75 1.54
N TYR A 115 -17.05 0.94 0.52
CA TYR A 115 -17.55 1.17 -0.83
C TYR A 115 -17.57 -0.12 -1.65
N THR A 116 -18.44 -0.14 -2.65
CA THR A 116 -18.57 -1.26 -3.60
C THR A 116 -17.43 -1.22 -4.63
N VAL A 117 -16.80 -2.37 -4.86
CA VAL A 117 -15.79 -2.58 -5.90
C VAL A 117 -16.19 -3.74 -6.80
N THR A 118 -15.50 -3.88 -7.92
CA THR A 118 -15.71 -5.00 -8.85
C THR A 118 -15.54 -6.35 -8.17
N GLY A 119 -16.23 -7.35 -8.67
CA GLY A 119 -16.05 -8.76 -8.28
C GLY A 119 -14.64 -9.29 -8.58
N PRO A 120 -14.34 -10.54 -8.17
CA PRO A 120 -12.98 -11.10 -8.28
C PRO A 120 -12.46 -11.21 -9.71
N ASN A 121 -13.33 -11.32 -10.72
CA ASN A 121 -12.94 -11.35 -12.13
C ASN A 121 -13.26 -10.03 -12.86
N GLY A 122 -13.64 -8.99 -12.12
CA GLY A 122 -13.97 -7.68 -12.67
C GLY A 122 -15.46 -7.44 -12.90
N GLU A 123 -16.33 -8.32 -12.37
CA GLU A 123 -17.79 -8.22 -12.47
C GLU A 123 -18.29 -6.88 -11.91
N THR A 124 -19.27 -6.31 -12.59
CA THR A 124 -19.89 -5.01 -12.23
C THR A 124 -21.38 -5.15 -11.90
N GLU A 125 -21.98 -6.26 -12.20
CA GLU A 125 -23.39 -6.58 -11.98
C GLU A 125 -23.68 -6.73 -10.48
N THR A 126 -24.84 -6.22 -10.06
CA THR A 126 -25.33 -6.37 -8.69
C THR A 126 -25.43 -7.86 -8.33
N GLY A 127 -24.92 -8.22 -7.16
CA GLY A 127 -24.83 -9.60 -6.66
C GLY A 127 -23.49 -10.27 -6.94
N ALA A 128 -22.71 -9.82 -7.93
CA ALA A 128 -21.40 -10.37 -8.28
C ALA A 128 -20.23 -9.49 -7.82
N ARG A 129 -20.50 -8.34 -7.25
CA ARG A 129 -19.52 -7.36 -6.77
C ARG A 129 -19.03 -7.69 -5.37
N ARG A 130 -18.03 -6.94 -4.89
CA ARG A 130 -17.51 -7.03 -3.53
C ARG A 130 -17.71 -5.72 -2.78
N TYR A 131 -17.84 -5.80 -1.48
CA TYR A 131 -17.81 -4.66 -0.58
C TYR A 131 -16.44 -4.60 0.11
N ASN A 132 -15.75 -3.47 -0.04
CA ASN A 132 -14.50 -3.17 0.65
C ASN A 132 -14.79 -2.25 1.83
N TRP A 133 -14.28 -2.58 3.02
CA TRP A 133 -14.27 -1.69 4.16
C TRP A 133 -12.88 -1.52 4.71
N VAL A 134 -12.62 -0.33 5.30
CA VAL A 134 -11.37 0.03 5.96
C VAL A 134 -11.70 0.71 7.26
N TRP A 135 -11.23 0.16 8.37
CA TRP A 135 -11.41 0.70 9.71
C TRP A 135 -10.07 1.10 10.30
N TYR A 136 -9.83 2.39 10.46
CA TYR A 136 -8.60 2.94 11.05
C TYR A 136 -8.74 2.98 12.56
N ARG A 137 -7.73 2.44 13.26
CA ARG A 137 -7.69 2.37 14.73
C ARG A 137 -6.29 2.67 15.24
N ARG A 138 -6.21 3.45 16.31
CA ARG A 138 -4.94 3.67 17.02
C ARG A 138 -4.45 2.36 17.62
N ILE A 139 -3.16 2.11 17.47
CA ILE A 139 -2.41 1.02 18.09
C ILE A 139 -1.07 1.61 18.53
N SER A 140 -0.72 1.46 19.79
CA SER A 140 0.58 1.94 20.25
C SER A 140 1.72 1.17 19.58
N GLU A 141 2.88 1.81 19.44
CA GLU A 141 4.06 1.17 18.85
C GLU A 141 4.45 -0.11 19.61
N GLY A 142 4.32 -0.10 20.95
CA GLY A 142 4.59 -1.28 21.77
C GLY A 142 3.64 -2.46 21.55
N GLU A 143 2.44 -2.22 21.00
CA GLU A 143 1.47 -3.26 20.68
C GLU A 143 1.51 -3.69 19.22
N LEU A 144 2.16 -2.90 18.35
CA LEU A 144 2.16 -3.13 16.91
C LEU A 144 2.67 -4.54 16.56
N GLY A 145 3.76 -4.99 17.16
CA GLY A 145 4.29 -6.32 16.93
C GLY A 145 3.30 -7.44 17.27
N LYS A 146 2.54 -7.29 18.36
CA LYS A 146 1.49 -8.26 18.73
C LYS A 146 0.37 -8.27 17.68
N VAL A 147 -0.02 -7.10 17.19
CA VAL A 147 -1.10 -6.96 16.20
C VAL A 147 -0.69 -7.54 14.85
N LEU A 148 0.58 -7.44 14.49
CA LEU A 148 1.17 -7.97 13.26
C LEU A 148 1.77 -9.37 13.40
N THR A 149 1.46 -10.10 14.47
CA THR A 149 1.82 -11.52 14.62
C THR A 149 0.78 -12.41 13.93
N ASP A 150 1.22 -13.29 13.04
CA ASP A 150 0.37 -14.20 12.29
C ASP A 150 -0.02 -15.47 13.08
N VAL A 151 -0.82 -16.35 12.43
CA VAL A 151 -1.27 -17.64 13.02
C VAL A 151 -0.12 -18.59 13.33
N GLN A 152 1.07 -18.40 12.75
CA GLN A 152 2.27 -19.20 12.98
C GLN A 152 3.20 -18.61 14.05
N GLY A 153 2.86 -17.42 14.56
CA GLY A 153 3.66 -16.69 15.53
C GLY A 153 4.75 -15.80 14.93
N HIS A 154 4.81 -15.63 13.62
CA HIS A 154 5.76 -14.73 12.98
C HIS A 154 5.27 -13.28 13.05
N VAL A 155 6.16 -12.37 13.41
CA VAL A 155 5.89 -10.93 13.42
C VAL A 155 6.23 -10.35 12.07
N HIS A 156 5.22 -9.78 11.40
CA HIS A 156 5.40 -9.11 10.12
C HIS A 156 5.68 -7.62 10.33
N PRO A 157 6.54 -7.00 9.51
CA PRO A 157 6.96 -5.61 9.75
C PRO A 157 5.90 -4.56 9.38
N TYR A 158 5.00 -4.87 8.43
CA TYR A 158 4.13 -3.84 7.83
C TYR A 158 2.65 -4.23 7.78
N SER A 159 2.34 -5.50 7.59
CA SER A 159 0.96 -5.94 7.36
C SER A 159 0.78 -7.44 7.60
N LEU A 160 -0.45 -7.87 7.87
CA LEU A 160 -0.88 -9.26 7.73
C LEU A 160 -1.77 -9.39 6.52
N ALA A 161 -1.49 -10.36 5.66
CA ALA A 161 -2.34 -10.68 4.51
C ALA A 161 -3.64 -11.41 4.92
N PRO A 162 -4.65 -11.47 4.05
CA PRO A 162 -5.84 -12.31 4.28
C PRO A 162 -5.45 -13.74 4.62
N GLY A 163 -6.10 -14.33 5.62
CA GLY A 163 -5.84 -15.69 6.10
C GLY A 163 -4.67 -15.82 7.10
N GLN A 164 -3.91 -14.76 7.35
CA GLN A 164 -2.81 -14.77 8.33
C GLN A 164 -3.25 -14.34 9.74
N LEU A 165 -4.42 -13.73 9.88
CA LEU A 165 -4.88 -13.23 11.18
C LEU A 165 -5.34 -14.38 12.08
N PRO A 166 -4.87 -14.48 13.34
CA PRO A 166 -5.38 -15.44 14.31
C PRO A 166 -6.88 -15.29 14.59
N ASP A 167 -7.62 -16.40 14.72
CA ASP A 167 -9.06 -16.39 14.96
C ASP A 167 -9.43 -15.63 16.24
N SER A 168 -8.65 -15.77 17.30
CA SER A 168 -8.85 -15.02 18.56
C SER A 168 -8.84 -13.50 18.34
N ARG A 169 -7.95 -13.01 17.46
CA ARG A 169 -7.87 -11.58 17.13
C ARG A 169 -9.03 -11.15 16.24
N ARG A 170 -9.43 -12.01 15.29
CA ARG A 170 -10.64 -11.76 14.51
C ARG A 170 -11.88 -11.66 15.40
N GLN A 171 -11.99 -12.51 16.40
CA GLN A 171 -13.10 -12.47 17.34
C GLN A 171 -13.13 -11.12 18.11
N VAL A 172 -12.01 -10.67 18.64
CA VAL A 172 -11.90 -9.35 19.30
C VAL A 172 -12.28 -8.22 18.34
N LEU A 173 -11.85 -8.28 17.07
CA LEU A 173 -12.23 -7.27 16.07
C LEU A 173 -13.75 -7.22 15.85
N VAL A 174 -14.42 -8.37 15.81
CA VAL A 174 -15.89 -8.46 15.65
C VAL A 174 -16.62 -7.94 16.89
N GLU A 175 -16.13 -8.28 18.09
CA GLU A 175 -16.67 -7.79 19.35
C GLU A 175 -16.54 -6.26 19.47
N ASP A 176 -15.38 -5.73 19.16
CA ASP A 176 -15.13 -4.29 19.11
C ASP A 176 -16.05 -3.60 18.10
N ALA A 177 -16.23 -4.21 16.91
CA ALA A 177 -17.10 -3.66 15.88
C ALA A 177 -18.56 -3.61 16.35
N ALA A 178 -19.03 -4.62 17.06
CA ALA A 178 -20.40 -4.64 17.61
C ALA A 178 -20.65 -3.55 18.64
N HIS A 179 -19.62 -3.14 19.40
CA HIS A 179 -19.73 -2.12 20.43
C HIS A 179 -19.49 -0.70 19.90
N LEU A 180 -18.62 -0.53 18.90
CA LEU A 180 -18.12 0.77 18.50
C LEU A 180 -18.73 1.29 17.18
N LEU A 181 -19.18 0.39 16.30
CA LEU A 181 -19.65 0.76 14.97
C LEU A 181 -21.17 0.78 14.87
N PRO A 182 -21.73 1.60 13.97
CA PRO A 182 -23.13 1.45 13.58
C PRO A 182 -23.43 0.04 13.05
N PRO A 183 -24.66 -0.49 13.30
CA PRO A 183 -25.01 -1.86 12.94
C PRO A 183 -24.66 -2.31 11.52
N PRO A 184 -24.81 -1.47 10.46
CA PRO A 184 -24.44 -1.88 9.11
C PRO A 184 -22.95 -2.18 8.95
N PHE A 185 -22.07 -1.35 9.53
CA PHE A 185 -20.62 -1.56 9.49
C PHE A 185 -20.21 -2.72 10.40
N ALA A 186 -20.78 -2.85 11.59
CA ALA A 186 -20.52 -3.98 12.48
C ALA A 186 -20.86 -5.30 11.78
N ALA A 187 -21.99 -5.36 11.05
CA ALA A 187 -22.36 -6.52 10.26
C ALA A 187 -21.38 -6.81 9.11
N ALA A 188 -20.87 -5.79 8.44
CA ALA A 188 -19.86 -5.96 7.38
C ALA A 188 -18.54 -6.50 7.94
N VAL A 189 -18.09 -6.03 9.12
CA VAL A 189 -16.91 -6.56 9.80
C VAL A 189 -17.12 -8.01 10.22
N ALA A 190 -18.26 -8.35 10.80
CA ALA A 190 -18.60 -9.70 11.23
C ALA A 190 -18.69 -10.70 10.07
N ALA A 191 -19.20 -10.25 8.91
CA ALA A 191 -19.35 -11.07 7.72
C ALA A 191 -17.99 -11.39 7.04
N GLU A 192 -16.95 -10.58 7.29
CA GLU A 192 -15.61 -10.82 6.75
C GLU A 192 -14.91 -11.98 7.47
N ARG A 193 -14.55 -13.01 6.72
CA ARG A 193 -13.92 -14.22 7.29
C ARG A 193 -12.40 -14.11 7.38
N GLN A 194 -11.79 -13.31 6.52
CA GLN A 194 -10.33 -13.17 6.40
C GLN A 194 -9.93 -11.69 6.42
N PRO A 195 -10.28 -10.94 7.48
CA PRO A 195 -9.83 -9.56 7.59
C PRO A 195 -8.30 -9.51 7.65
N PHE A 196 -7.76 -8.42 7.17
CA PHE A 196 -6.32 -8.22 7.14
C PHE A 196 -5.95 -6.86 7.72
N ILE A 197 -4.66 -6.70 8.04
CA ILE A 197 -4.15 -5.50 8.71
C ILE A 197 -3.04 -4.89 7.89
N GLN A 198 -3.06 -3.56 7.80
CA GLN A 198 -1.98 -2.77 7.26
C GLN A 198 -1.61 -1.69 8.29
N ALA A 199 -0.40 -1.72 8.81
CA ALA A 199 0.12 -0.64 9.62
C ALA A 199 0.41 0.57 8.74
N ILE A 200 0.16 1.77 9.28
CA ILE A 200 0.34 3.00 8.52
C ILE A 200 1.68 3.61 8.89
N PHE A 201 2.43 3.97 7.87
CA PHE A 201 3.76 4.56 7.99
C PHE A 201 3.83 5.87 7.22
N ASP A 202 4.79 6.69 7.62
CA ASP A 202 5.22 7.89 6.90
C ASP A 202 6.67 7.71 6.45
N TYR A 203 6.98 8.16 5.25
CA TYR A 203 8.35 8.34 4.78
C TYR A 203 8.41 9.38 3.68
N GLU A 204 9.44 10.22 3.72
CA GLU A 204 9.77 11.20 2.68
C GLU A 204 11.26 11.07 2.33
N THR A 205 11.56 10.83 1.07
CA THR A 205 12.94 10.77 0.62
C THR A 205 13.52 12.18 0.46
N PRO A 206 14.79 12.43 0.85
CA PRO A 206 15.46 13.69 0.56
C PRO A 206 15.86 13.82 -0.91
N ARG A 207 15.91 12.73 -1.65
CA ARG A 207 16.17 12.69 -3.09
C ARG A 207 15.57 11.42 -3.70
N MET A 208 15.24 11.48 -4.99
CA MET A 208 14.63 10.36 -5.70
C MET A 208 15.62 9.61 -6.59
N THR A 209 16.82 10.17 -6.85
CA THR A 209 17.80 9.56 -7.74
C THR A 209 19.21 9.65 -7.18
N HIS A 210 20.06 8.67 -7.51
CA HIS A 210 21.48 8.69 -7.24
C HIS A 210 22.24 7.79 -8.23
N GLY A 211 23.04 8.40 -9.11
CA GLY A 211 23.79 7.65 -10.13
C GLY A 211 22.86 6.83 -11.02
N ARG A 212 22.87 5.50 -10.87
CA ARG A 212 22.07 4.53 -11.65
C ARG A 212 20.87 3.99 -10.88
N LEU A 213 20.45 4.68 -9.84
CA LEU A 213 19.34 4.28 -9.01
C LEU A 213 18.27 5.36 -9.01
N ALA A 214 17.01 4.96 -9.10
CA ALA A 214 15.85 5.84 -8.95
C ALA A 214 14.82 5.21 -8.01
N LEU A 215 14.07 6.01 -7.26
CA LEU A 215 12.95 5.58 -6.43
C LEU A 215 11.64 6.10 -7.02
N LEU A 216 10.58 5.30 -6.92
CA LEU A 216 9.22 5.74 -7.24
C LEU A 216 8.19 5.12 -6.28
N GLY A 217 6.99 5.67 -6.29
CA GLY A 217 5.90 5.17 -5.45
C GLY A 217 6.24 5.22 -3.96
N ASP A 218 5.84 4.20 -3.20
CA ASP A 218 6.06 4.17 -1.75
C ASP A 218 7.53 3.92 -1.37
N ALA A 219 8.39 3.50 -2.30
CA ALA A 219 9.83 3.48 -2.06
C ALA A 219 10.40 4.90 -1.86
N ALA A 220 9.86 5.91 -2.56
CA ALA A 220 10.24 7.31 -2.42
C ALA A 220 9.43 8.04 -1.34
N PHE A 221 8.11 7.90 -1.35
CA PHE A 221 7.20 8.58 -0.42
C PHE A 221 6.09 7.63 0.02
N VAL A 222 6.12 7.20 1.28
CA VAL A 222 5.01 6.50 1.91
C VAL A 222 4.00 7.55 2.35
N VAL A 223 2.85 7.56 1.71
CA VAL A 223 1.80 8.55 1.98
C VAL A 223 0.62 7.92 2.69
N ARG A 224 0.07 8.62 3.68
CA ARG A 224 -1.10 8.11 4.42
C ARG A 224 -2.29 7.91 3.46
N PRO A 225 -3.05 6.82 3.61
CA PRO A 225 -4.07 6.40 2.63
C PRO A 225 -5.28 7.35 2.51
N HIS A 226 -5.43 8.30 3.44
CA HIS A 226 -6.55 9.26 3.48
C HIS A 226 -6.65 10.15 2.25
N THR A 227 -5.53 10.36 1.54
CA THR A 227 -5.49 11.14 0.29
C THR A 227 -6.08 10.40 -0.91
N ALA A 228 -6.16 9.06 -0.86
CA ALA A 228 -6.42 8.18 -1.99
C ALA A 228 -5.48 8.40 -3.20
N MET A 229 -4.31 9.07 -3.01
CA MET A 229 -3.41 9.49 -4.09
C MET A 229 -2.22 8.55 -4.33
N GLY A 230 -2.02 7.51 -3.50
CA GLY A 230 -0.83 6.65 -3.57
C GLY A 230 -0.60 6.06 -4.96
N VAL A 231 -1.62 5.46 -5.57
CA VAL A 231 -1.55 4.87 -6.91
C VAL A 231 -1.32 5.94 -7.99
N ALA A 232 -2.05 7.05 -7.92
CA ALA A 232 -1.91 8.14 -8.90
C ALA A 232 -0.51 8.78 -8.82
N LYS A 233 0.04 8.93 -7.59
CA LYS A 233 1.41 9.39 -7.37
C LYS A 233 2.42 8.44 -8.01
N ALA A 234 2.34 7.15 -7.74
CA ALA A 234 3.25 6.14 -8.29
C ALA A 234 3.18 6.08 -9.83
N ALA A 235 1.98 6.16 -10.41
CA ALA A 235 1.80 6.24 -11.85
C ALA A 235 2.43 7.51 -12.44
N GLY A 236 2.24 8.67 -11.79
CA GLY A 236 2.87 9.93 -12.18
C GLY A 236 4.40 9.86 -12.12
N ASP A 237 4.96 9.22 -11.08
CA ASP A 237 6.40 8.98 -10.96
C ASP A 237 6.93 8.16 -12.14
N ALA A 238 6.28 7.04 -12.44
CA ALA A 238 6.67 6.16 -13.55
C ALA A 238 6.57 6.87 -14.92
N MET A 239 5.51 7.66 -15.14
CA MET A 239 5.31 8.42 -16.38
C MET A 239 6.37 9.51 -16.56
N ALA A 240 6.71 10.25 -15.50
CA ALA A 240 7.74 11.29 -15.54
C ALA A 240 9.12 10.69 -15.83
N LEU A 241 9.50 9.61 -15.14
CA LEU A 241 10.77 8.91 -15.37
C LEU A 241 10.86 8.39 -16.81
N ARG A 242 9.83 7.68 -17.29
CA ARG A 242 9.75 7.18 -18.67
C ARG A 242 9.88 8.31 -19.69
N SER A 243 9.15 9.41 -19.48
CA SER A 243 9.17 10.56 -20.39
C SER A 243 10.53 11.24 -20.46
N GLY A 244 11.21 11.37 -19.33
CA GLY A 244 12.58 11.88 -19.24
C GLY A 244 13.55 11.01 -20.03
N LEU A 245 13.57 9.70 -19.74
CA LEU A 245 14.45 8.73 -20.40
C LEU A 245 14.24 8.61 -21.91
N ALA A 246 13.03 8.89 -22.41
CA ALA A 246 12.73 8.86 -23.83
C ALA A 246 13.22 10.10 -24.60
N ARG A 247 13.52 11.21 -23.92
CA ARG A 247 13.77 12.52 -24.57
C ARG A 247 15.11 13.15 -24.23
N LEU A 248 15.71 12.77 -23.10
CA LEU A 248 16.90 13.42 -22.56
C LEU A 248 18.05 12.43 -22.43
N PRO A 249 19.30 12.89 -22.43
CA PRO A 249 20.42 12.09 -21.98
C PRO A 249 20.16 11.55 -20.57
N TYR A 250 20.69 10.37 -20.28
CA TYR A 250 20.42 9.62 -19.07
C TYR A 250 20.48 10.44 -17.76
N ALA A 251 21.59 11.15 -17.53
CA ALA A 251 21.78 11.94 -16.31
C ALA A 251 20.78 13.10 -16.19
N ASP A 252 20.49 13.77 -17.31
CA ASP A 252 19.53 14.88 -17.38
C ASP A 252 18.10 14.38 -17.13
N ALA A 253 17.78 13.18 -17.63
CA ALA A 253 16.49 12.54 -17.43
C ALA A 253 16.22 12.28 -15.94
N LEU A 254 17.20 11.73 -15.21
CA LEU A 254 17.07 11.48 -13.77
C LEU A 254 16.96 12.79 -12.97
N GLN A 255 17.73 13.81 -13.31
CA GLN A 255 17.62 15.13 -12.67
C GLN A 255 16.27 15.80 -12.95
N ALA A 256 15.76 15.72 -14.18
CA ALA A 256 14.46 16.27 -14.54
C ALA A 256 13.34 15.55 -13.79
N TYR A 257 13.41 14.21 -13.71
CA TYR A 257 12.51 13.40 -12.93
C TYR A 257 12.45 13.83 -11.46
N GLU A 258 13.60 13.94 -10.80
CA GLU A 258 13.68 14.34 -9.39
C GLU A 258 13.13 15.76 -9.17
N ARG A 259 13.52 16.72 -9.99
CA ARG A 259 13.02 18.11 -9.88
C ARG A 259 11.51 18.22 -10.02
N GLU A 260 10.91 17.39 -10.87
CA GLU A 260 9.46 17.37 -11.07
C GLU A 260 8.73 16.67 -9.91
N ARG A 261 9.22 15.48 -9.50
CA ARG A 261 8.44 14.58 -8.65
C ARG A 261 8.67 14.74 -7.15
N LEU A 262 9.88 15.18 -6.75
CA LEU A 262 10.21 15.37 -5.33
C LEU A 262 9.24 16.35 -4.62
N PRO A 263 8.97 17.57 -5.13
CA PRO A 263 8.04 18.49 -4.48
C PRO A 263 6.61 17.97 -4.45
N ILE A 264 6.17 17.27 -5.49
CA ILE A 264 4.82 16.66 -5.53
C ILE A 264 4.69 15.58 -4.45
N GLY A 265 5.72 14.75 -4.27
CA GLY A 265 5.76 13.74 -3.21
C GLY A 265 5.65 14.34 -1.81
N VAL A 266 6.41 15.41 -1.54
CA VAL A 266 6.39 16.16 -0.27
C VAL A 266 4.99 16.74 -0.01
N GLU A 267 4.37 17.38 -1.01
CA GLU A 267 3.04 17.96 -0.89
C GLU A 267 1.97 16.91 -0.54
N ILE A 268 1.95 15.78 -1.27
CA ILE A 268 0.98 14.70 -1.02
C ILE A 268 1.21 14.08 0.38
N ALA A 269 2.46 13.87 0.79
CA ALA A 269 2.80 13.33 2.10
C ALA A 269 2.35 14.28 3.22
N SER A 270 2.61 15.57 3.08
CA SER A 270 2.17 16.62 4.02
C SER A 270 0.64 16.64 4.14
N TYR A 271 -0.07 16.62 3.03
CA TYR A 271 -1.53 16.57 3.01
C TYR A 271 -2.07 15.31 3.68
N GLY A 272 -1.44 14.15 3.42
CA GLY A 272 -1.81 12.89 4.07
C GLY A 272 -1.68 12.92 5.59
N ARG A 273 -0.59 13.53 6.10
CA ARG A 273 -0.42 13.73 7.55
C ARG A 273 -1.48 14.65 8.16
N GLN A 274 -1.84 15.75 7.47
CA GLN A 274 -2.90 16.65 7.93
C GLN A 274 -4.25 15.94 8.04
N LEU A 275 -4.61 15.14 7.03
CA LEU A 275 -5.85 14.36 7.06
C LEU A 275 -5.86 13.29 8.15
N GLY A 276 -4.72 12.64 8.40
CA GLY A 276 -4.55 11.60 9.41
C GLY A 276 -4.19 12.09 10.80
N ALA A 277 -4.08 13.40 11.03
CA ALA A 277 -3.60 13.99 12.29
C ALA A 277 -4.44 13.64 13.54
N ARG A 278 -5.71 13.24 13.34
CA ARG A 278 -6.59 12.81 14.44
C ARG A 278 -6.41 11.34 14.81
N LEU A 279 -5.68 10.56 14.03
CA LEU A 279 -5.50 9.13 14.22
C LEU A 279 -4.13 8.78 14.80
N GLY A 280 -3.13 9.61 14.59
CA GLY A 280 -1.76 9.36 15.08
C GLY A 280 -0.88 10.59 15.02
#